data_3cd6a622cbc4ffc07410003f71fe0f58
#
_entry.id   3cd6a622cbc4ffc07410003f71fe0f58
#
_cell.length_a   1.000
_cell.length_b   1.000
_cell.length_c   1.000
_cell.angle_alpha   90.00
_cell.angle_beta   90.00
_cell.angle_gamma   90.00
#
_symmetry.space_group_name_H-M   'P 1'
#
loop_
_entity.id
_entity.type
_entity.pdbx_description
1 polymer ?
#
loop_
_entity_poly.entity_id
_entity_poly.type
_entity_poly.pdbx_seq_one_letter_code
_entity_poly.pdbx_strand_id
1 'polypeptide(L)'
;ALQSDLLGGNDFDIRAILTLTGDPAHMSDQPRAKGVFEANSNMLLEIINSFNNGMDYAGKPFKTAPKKIYPFSVINSYAKNLKSLEKKMFKKVFNKARGIITQPVYDLGNAKQLIEYFTNVQNEFFDERKKSQLIIGIFPITRLRTAQFLSSHVPGIYVPEDWVEKLAKAAKIGITPQLAGWVNEN
;
A
#
# COMPACT_ATOMS: atom_id res chain seq x y z
N ALA A 1 8.11 -19.68 -10.08
CA ALA A 1 8.41 -18.29 -10.48
C ALA A 1 8.70 -17.43 -9.23
N LEU A 2 7.70 -17.00 -8.43
CA LEU A 2 7.90 -16.04 -7.32
C LEU A 2 9.03 -16.41 -6.34
N GLN A 3 9.17 -17.68 -5.97
CA GLN A 3 10.24 -18.12 -5.07
C GLN A 3 11.63 -17.97 -5.70
N SER A 4 11.75 -18.30 -6.99
CA SER A 4 13.01 -18.15 -7.73
C SER A 4 13.40 -16.68 -7.86
N ASP A 5 12.41 -15.80 -8.13
CA ASP A 5 12.64 -14.36 -8.24
C ASP A 5 13.09 -13.76 -6.91
N LEU A 6 12.47 -14.21 -5.79
CA LEU A 6 12.87 -13.80 -4.45
C LEU A 6 14.30 -14.27 -4.09
N LEU A 7 14.68 -15.50 -4.46
CA LEU A 7 16.04 -16.01 -4.22
C LEU A 7 17.06 -15.24 -5.07
N GLY A 8 16.78 -15.04 -6.36
CA GLY A 8 17.64 -14.24 -7.23
C GLY A 8 17.82 -12.81 -6.71
N GLY A 9 16.73 -12.15 -6.30
CA GLY A 9 16.82 -10.83 -5.67
C GLY A 9 17.64 -10.83 -4.37
N ASN A 10 17.51 -11.90 -3.56
CA ASN A 10 18.27 -12.04 -2.33
C ASN A 10 19.78 -12.22 -2.58
N ASP A 11 20.17 -12.92 -3.64
CA ASP A 11 21.57 -13.06 -4.06
C ASP A 11 22.17 -11.72 -4.48
N PHE A 12 21.38 -10.82 -5.05
CA PHE A 12 21.76 -9.42 -5.33
C PHE A 12 21.63 -8.48 -4.13
N ASP A 13 21.44 -9.03 -2.93
CA ASP A 13 21.28 -8.29 -1.66
C ASP A 13 20.04 -7.39 -1.59
N ILE A 14 19.00 -7.69 -2.38
CA ILE A 14 17.69 -7.04 -2.26
C ILE A 14 17.00 -7.57 -1.00
N ARG A 15 16.86 -6.69 0.00
CA ARG A 15 16.41 -7.06 1.36
C ARG A 15 15.03 -6.49 1.71
N ALA A 16 14.59 -5.43 1.06
CA ALA A 16 13.29 -4.82 1.26
C ALA A 16 12.41 -5.06 0.04
N ILE A 17 11.22 -5.63 0.23
CA ILE A 17 10.31 -6.00 -0.85
C ILE A 17 8.92 -5.46 -0.56
N LEU A 18 8.35 -4.71 -1.51
CA LEU A 18 6.97 -4.28 -1.48
C LEU A 18 6.09 -5.34 -2.14
N THR A 19 5.24 -5.99 -1.33
CA THR A 19 4.32 -7.01 -1.82
C THR A 19 3.05 -6.37 -2.37
N LEU A 20 2.82 -6.54 -3.67
CA LEU A 20 1.67 -6.01 -4.38
C LEU A 20 0.83 -7.14 -4.97
N THR A 21 -0.48 -6.91 -5.05
CA THR A 21 -1.35 -7.63 -5.99
C THR A 21 -1.39 -6.78 -7.25
N GLY A 22 -1.00 -7.33 -8.39
CA GLY A 22 -1.01 -6.60 -9.66
C GLY A 22 -2.41 -6.11 -10.03
N ASP A 23 -2.46 -5.11 -10.89
CA ASP A 23 -3.72 -4.61 -11.44
C ASP A 23 -4.38 -5.64 -12.37
N PRO A 24 -5.72 -5.61 -12.51
CA PRO A 24 -6.42 -6.47 -13.45
C PRO A 24 -5.92 -6.27 -14.89
N ALA A 25 -5.81 -7.36 -15.65
CA ALA A 25 -5.26 -7.35 -17.01
C ALA A 25 -5.96 -6.35 -17.96
N HIS A 26 -7.25 -6.07 -17.74
CA HIS A 26 -7.99 -5.10 -18.57
C HIS A 26 -7.57 -3.63 -18.32
N MET A 27 -6.81 -3.34 -17.25
CA MET A 27 -6.22 -2.03 -17.00
C MET A 27 -4.82 -1.89 -17.61
N SER A 28 -4.29 -2.96 -18.21
CA SER A 28 -2.99 -2.97 -18.88
C SER A 28 -3.08 -2.32 -20.26
N ASP A 29 -2.00 -1.73 -20.71
CA ASP A 29 -1.79 -1.29 -22.09
C ASP A 29 -1.53 -2.47 -23.06
N GLN A 30 -1.46 -3.70 -22.51
CA GLN A 30 -1.22 -4.93 -23.26
C GLN A 30 -2.55 -5.69 -23.50
N PRO A 31 -3.21 -5.55 -24.67
CA PRO A 31 -4.55 -6.10 -24.91
C PRO A 31 -4.61 -7.64 -24.88
N ARG A 32 -3.46 -8.32 -24.98
CA ARG A 32 -3.34 -9.78 -24.89
C ARG A 32 -2.97 -10.29 -23.51
N ALA A 33 -2.72 -9.40 -22.53
CA ALA A 33 -2.39 -9.79 -21.18
C ALA A 33 -3.57 -10.56 -20.56
N LYS A 34 -3.24 -11.65 -19.85
CA LYS A 34 -4.23 -12.42 -19.07
C LYS A 34 -3.83 -12.35 -17.61
N GLY A 35 -4.79 -12.11 -16.74
CA GLY A 35 -4.56 -12.15 -15.31
C GLY A 35 -4.29 -13.58 -14.85
N VAL A 36 -3.22 -13.77 -14.11
CA VAL A 36 -2.91 -15.02 -13.40
C VAL A 36 -3.21 -14.77 -11.93
N PHE A 37 -4.42 -15.16 -11.50
CA PHE A 37 -4.91 -14.89 -10.14
C PHE A 37 -4.53 -15.99 -9.12
N GLU A 38 -3.45 -16.71 -9.37
CA GLU A 38 -2.96 -17.78 -8.47
C GLU A 38 -2.30 -17.24 -7.21
N ALA A 39 -1.83 -16.00 -7.22
CA ALA A 39 -1.14 -15.37 -6.11
C ALA A 39 -1.65 -13.95 -5.83
N ASN A 40 -1.51 -13.53 -4.59
CA ASN A 40 -1.81 -12.17 -4.14
C ASN A 40 -0.74 -11.68 -3.15
N SER A 41 -0.84 -10.43 -2.73
CA SER A 41 0.15 -9.84 -1.81
C SER A 41 0.26 -10.57 -0.46
N ASN A 42 -0.80 -11.22 0.03
CA ASN A 42 -0.73 -11.98 1.29
C ASN A 42 0.06 -13.28 1.10
N MET A 43 -0.18 -14.01 0.01
CA MET A 43 0.60 -15.21 -0.32
C MET A 43 2.10 -14.88 -0.49
N LEU A 44 2.43 -13.73 -1.07
CA LEU A 44 3.82 -13.30 -1.18
C LEU A 44 4.44 -13.00 0.20
N LEU A 45 3.66 -12.41 1.13
CA LEU A 45 4.08 -12.25 2.53
C LEU A 45 4.35 -13.61 3.20
N GLU A 46 3.50 -14.61 2.96
CA GLU A 46 3.64 -15.97 3.49
C GLU A 46 4.91 -16.65 2.96
N ILE A 47 5.18 -16.53 1.66
CA ILE A 47 6.42 -17.05 1.05
C ILE A 47 7.66 -16.40 1.69
N ILE A 48 7.67 -15.07 1.82
CA ILE A 48 8.78 -14.35 2.45
C ILE A 48 8.95 -14.78 3.91
N ASN A 49 7.85 -14.99 4.63
CA ASN A 49 7.91 -15.45 6.00
C ASN A 49 8.52 -16.87 6.10
N SER A 50 8.15 -17.77 5.19
CA SER A 50 8.78 -19.11 5.10
C SER A 50 10.28 -19.00 4.83
N PHE A 51 10.69 -18.15 3.90
CA PHE A 51 12.10 -17.87 3.59
C PHE A 51 12.87 -17.37 4.80
N ASN A 52 12.29 -16.42 5.53
CA ASN A 52 12.88 -15.87 6.76
C ASN A 52 13.00 -16.91 7.90
N ASN A 53 12.26 -18.00 7.81
CA ASN A 53 12.35 -19.16 8.69
C ASN A 53 13.25 -20.28 8.13
N GLY A 54 13.97 -20.03 7.03
CA GLY A 54 14.88 -21.00 6.41
C GLY A 54 14.21 -22.10 5.62
N MET A 55 12.94 -21.93 5.23
CA MET A 55 12.14 -22.92 4.50
C MET A 55 11.62 -22.35 3.18
N ASP A 56 11.46 -23.21 2.17
CA ASP A 56 10.68 -22.87 0.99
C ASP A 56 9.17 -22.85 1.33
N TYR A 57 8.34 -22.45 0.36
CA TYR A 57 6.88 -22.38 0.57
C TYR A 57 6.21 -23.75 0.71
N ALA A 58 6.89 -24.82 0.29
CA ALA A 58 6.45 -26.20 0.51
C ALA A 58 6.89 -26.78 1.87
N GLY A 59 7.59 -25.99 2.70
CA GLY A 59 8.09 -26.39 4.02
C GLY A 59 9.39 -27.19 3.98
N LYS A 60 10.11 -27.22 2.86
CA LYS A 60 11.42 -27.87 2.78
C LYS A 60 12.51 -26.91 3.24
N PRO A 61 13.43 -27.33 4.11
CA PRO A 61 14.52 -26.49 4.57
C PRO A 61 15.49 -26.19 3.42
N PHE A 62 15.96 -24.96 3.36
CA PHE A 62 17.06 -24.60 2.47
C PHE A 62 18.38 -25.21 2.96
N LYS A 63 19.24 -25.63 2.04
CA LYS A 63 20.62 -26.02 2.36
C LYS A 63 21.42 -24.85 2.94
N THR A 64 21.22 -23.67 2.36
CA THR A 64 21.74 -22.39 2.84
C THR A 64 20.57 -21.45 2.94
N ALA A 65 20.28 -20.96 4.14
CA ALA A 65 19.15 -20.03 4.34
C ALA A 65 19.42 -18.71 3.62
N PRO A 66 18.43 -18.17 2.91
CA PRO A 66 18.55 -16.85 2.33
C PRO A 66 18.71 -15.79 3.42
N LYS A 67 19.34 -14.68 3.09
CA LYS A 67 19.42 -13.55 3.99
C LYS A 67 18.02 -13.01 4.28
N LYS A 68 17.80 -12.48 5.49
CA LYS A 68 16.50 -11.99 5.94
C LYS A 68 15.93 -10.92 5.00
N ILE A 69 14.67 -11.08 4.60
CA ILE A 69 13.90 -10.16 3.77
C ILE A 69 12.92 -9.40 4.66
N TYR A 70 12.78 -8.10 4.42
CA TYR A 70 11.85 -7.21 5.13
C TYR A 70 10.66 -6.91 4.21
N PRO A 71 9.51 -7.58 4.39
CA PRO A 71 8.36 -7.36 3.53
C PRO A 71 7.58 -6.12 3.94
N PHE A 72 7.25 -5.30 2.96
CA PHE A 72 6.28 -4.22 3.04
C PHE A 72 5.04 -4.59 2.24
N SER A 73 3.90 -4.00 2.56
CA SER A 73 2.67 -4.22 1.82
C SER A 73 1.88 -2.93 1.67
N VAL A 74 0.91 -2.90 0.77
CA VAL A 74 0.09 -1.72 0.49
C VAL A 74 -1.34 -1.94 0.95
N ILE A 75 -1.99 -0.87 1.38
CA ILE A 75 -3.41 -0.85 1.67
C ILE A 75 -4.05 0.41 1.07
N ASN A 76 -5.32 0.29 0.68
CA ASN A 76 -6.10 1.46 0.27
C ASN A 76 -6.21 2.44 1.43
N SER A 77 -6.20 3.73 1.13
CA SER A 77 -6.41 4.77 2.14
C SER A 77 -7.89 4.97 2.50
N TYR A 78 -8.79 4.49 1.65
CA TYR A 78 -10.23 4.64 1.82
C TYR A 78 -11.00 3.39 1.40
N ALA A 79 -12.10 3.10 2.10
CA ALA A 79 -13.10 2.11 1.69
C ALA A 79 -14.48 2.50 2.23
N LYS A 80 -15.54 2.21 1.46
CA LYS A 80 -16.92 2.42 1.91
C LYS A 80 -17.24 1.64 3.21
N ASN A 81 -16.68 0.44 3.34
CA ASN A 81 -16.74 -0.35 4.56
C ASN A 81 -15.38 -0.33 5.27
N LEU A 82 -15.27 0.48 6.29
CA LEU A 82 -14.04 0.70 7.07
C LEU A 82 -13.55 -0.57 7.78
N LYS A 83 -14.46 -1.42 8.28
CA LYS A 83 -14.08 -2.71 8.86
C LYS A 83 -13.34 -3.61 7.88
N SER A 84 -13.53 -3.40 6.57
CA SER A 84 -12.78 -4.14 5.55
C SER A 84 -11.30 -3.75 5.51
N LEU A 85 -10.97 -2.49 5.82
CA LEU A 85 -9.58 -2.02 5.91
C LEU A 85 -8.88 -2.63 7.13
N GLU A 86 -9.55 -2.62 8.28
CA GLU A 86 -9.03 -3.23 9.51
C GLU A 86 -8.71 -4.72 9.29
N LYS A 87 -9.63 -5.48 8.70
CA LYS A 87 -9.39 -6.90 8.34
C LYS A 87 -8.20 -7.08 7.38
N LYS A 88 -8.03 -6.17 6.42
CA LYS A 88 -6.88 -6.21 5.51
C LYS A 88 -5.57 -5.87 6.24
N MET A 89 -5.58 -4.90 7.14
CA MET A 89 -4.44 -4.57 8.01
C MET A 89 -4.07 -5.76 8.88
N PHE A 90 -5.06 -6.37 9.53
CA PHE A 90 -4.86 -7.57 10.35
C PHE A 90 -4.13 -8.67 9.58
N LYS A 91 -4.61 -9.03 8.38
CA LYS A 91 -3.98 -10.07 7.56
C LYS A 91 -2.52 -9.76 7.21
N LYS A 92 -2.20 -8.50 6.96
CA LYS A 92 -0.84 -8.08 6.63
C LYS A 92 0.08 -8.11 7.84
N VAL A 93 -0.39 -7.64 9.00
CA VAL A 93 0.35 -7.73 10.27
C VAL A 93 0.50 -9.19 10.69
N PHE A 94 -0.55 -10.00 10.59
CA PHE A 94 -0.52 -11.44 10.88
C PHE A 94 0.56 -12.15 10.06
N ASN A 95 0.67 -11.82 8.76
CA ASN A 95 1.70 -12.34 7.85
C ASN A 95 3.04 -11.59 7.96
N LYS A 96 3.29 -10.92 9.09
CA LYS A 96 4.56 -10.30 9.46
C LYS A 96 5.07 -9.24 8.47
N ALA A 97 4.17 -8.49 7.83
CA ALA A 97 4.57 -7.30 7.10
C ALA A 97 5.31 -6.35 8.04
N ARG A 98 6.52 -5.94 7.68
CA ARG A 98 7.33 -4.99 8.45
C ARG A 98 6.73 -3.59 8.45
N GLY A 99 6.09 -3.22 7.35
CA GLY A 99 5.35 -1.98 7.22
C GLY A 99 4.19 -2.12 6.23
N ILE A 100 3.15 -1.34 6.49
CA ILE A 100 1.97 -1.21 5.63
C ILE A 100 1.94 0.24 5.13
N ILE A 101 2.07 0.41 3.82
CA ILE A 101 2.03 1.71 3.15
C ILE A 101 0.61 1.96 2.68
N THR A 102 0.01 3.09 3.03
CA THR A 102 -1.30 3.47 2.52
C THR A 102 -1.19 4.07 1.14
N GLN A 103 -2.25 3.98 0.34
CA GLN A 103 -2.43 4.92 -0.76
C GLN A 103 -2.53 6.35 -0.22
N PRO A 104 -2.36 7.39 -1.07
CA PRO A 104 -2.40 8.78 -0.63
C PRO A 104 -3.64 9.13 0.20
N VAL A 105 -3.43 9.87 1.28
CA VAL A 105 -4.46 10.36 2.19
C VAL A 105 -4.54 11.87 2.08
N TYR A 106 -5.74 12.40 1.90
CA TYR A 106 -6.01 13.84 1.71
C TYR A 106 -6.90 14.43 2.80
N ASP A 107 -7.37 13.60 3.72
CA ASP A 107 -8.24 13.99 4.82
C ASP A 107 -7.67 13.55 6.17
N LEU A 108 -7.58 14.50 7.12
CA LEU A 108 -7.06 14.23 8.46
C LEU A 108 -7.94 13.29 9.27
N GLY A 109 -9.26 13.33 9.07
CA GLY A 109 -10.20 12.41 9.71
C GLY A 109 -9.91 10.97 9.28
N ASN A 110 -9.73 10.77 7.98
CA ASN A 110 -9.36 9.47 7.42
C ASN A 110 -7.98 9.00 7.92
N ALA A 111 -6.99 9.90 8.00
CA ALA A 111 -5.68 9.56 8.54
C ALA A 111 -5.76 9.07 10.00
N LYS A 112 -6.49 9.78 10.86
CA LYS A 112 -6.70 9.40 12.26
C LYS A 112 -7.36 8.03 12.37
N GLN A 113 -8.36 7.77 11.55
CA GLN A 113 -9.08 6.50 11.54
C GLN A 113 -8.20 5.32 11.08
N LEU A 114 -7.35 5.52 10.08
CA LEU A 114 -6.37 4.51 9.66
C LEU A 114 -5.38 4.18 10.77
N ILE A 115 -4.92 5.19 11.51
CA ILE A 115 -4.02 5.03 12.67
C ILE A 115 -4.72 4.26 13.79
N GLU A 116 -5.98 4.58 14.09
CA GLU A 116 -6.78 3.89 15.09
C GLU A 116 -6.96 2.42 14.76
N TYR A 117 -7.39 2.09 13.53
CA TYR A 117 -7.52 0.69 13.09
C TYR A 117 -6.20 -0.06 13.16
N PHE A 118 -5.11 0.57 12.75
CA PHE A 118 -3.81 -0.06 12.80
C PHE A 118 -3.37 -0.31 14.25
N THR A 119 -3.63 0.62 15.16
CA THR A 119 -3.35 0.48 16.59
C THR A 119 -4.16 -0.66 17.21
N ASN A 120 -5.46 -0.77 16.87
CA ASN A 120 -6.31 -1.86 17.31
C ASN A 120 -5.76 -3.21 16.85
N VAL A 121 -5.41 -3.31 15.57
CA VAL A 121 -4.79 -4.52 15.03
C VAL A 121 -3.48 -4.87 15.73
N GLN A 122 -2.61 -3.89 15.99
CA GLN A 122 -1.34 -4.15 16.69
C GLN A 122 -1.55 -4.66 18.12
N ASN A 123 -2.60 -4.20 18.81
CA ASN A 123 -2.91 -4.62 20.16
C ASN A 123 -3.37 -6.09 20.27
N GLU A 124 -3.71 -6.73 19.16
CA GLU A 124 -4.02 -8.16 19.10
C GLU A 124 -2.77 -9.04 19.11
N PHE A 125 -1.57 -8.46 18.97
CA PHE A 125 -0.31 -9.21 18.91
C PHE A 125 0.63 -8.84 20.06
N PHE A 126 1.33 -9.86 20.59
CA PHE A 126 2.30 -9.71 21.68
C PHE A 126 3.73 -10.08 21.28
N ASP A 127 3.95 -10.42 20.01
CA ASP A 127 5.24 -10.82 19.45
C ASP A 127 5.82 -9.75 18.49
N GLU A 128 6.74 -10.18 17.62
CA GLU A 128 7.38 -9.32 16.62
C GLU A 128 6.41 -8.60 15.66
N ARG A 129 5.18 -9.12 15.49
CA ARG A 129 4.14 -8.50 14.66
C ARG A 129 3.70 -7.14 15.20
N LYS A 130 3.80 -6.92 16.49
CA LYS A 130 3.57 -5.62 17.12
C LYS A 130 4.53 -4.53 16.64
N LYS A 131 5.67 -4.91 16.04
CA LYS A 131 6.66 -3.98 15.47
C LYS A 131 6.35 -3.54 14.04
N SER A 132 5.25 -4.02 13.44
CA SER A 132 4.78 -3.52 12.14
C SER A 132 4.54 -2.01 12.20
N GLN A 133 4.75 -1.30 11.12
CA GLN A 133 4.61 0.15 11.04
C GLN A 133 3.55 0.52 10.00
N LEU A 134 2.75 1.54 10.31
CA LEU A 134 1.88 2.17 9.33
C LEU A 134 2.61 3.38 8.73
N ILE A 135 2.68 3.42 7.41
CA ILE A 135 3.31 4.50 6.64
C ILE A 135 2.20 5.17 5.86
N ILE A 136 1.86 6.40 6.25
CA ILE A 136 0.84 7.18 5.56
C ILE A 136 1.42 7.75 4.27
N GLY A 137 0.81 7.38 3.15
CA GLY A 137 1.17 7.89 1.83
C GLY A 137 0.67 9.33 1.65
N ILE A 138 1.54 10.19 1.13
CA ILE A 138 1.19 11.56 0.75
C ILE A 138 1.58 11.77 -0.70
N PHE A 139 0.66 12.29 -1.50
CA PHE A 139 0.90 12.64 -2.90
C PHE A 139 0.35 14.04 -3.16
N PRO A 140 1.19 15.06 -3.36
CA PRO A 140 0.74 16.42 -3.58
C PRO A 140 -0.08 16.56 -4.86
N ILE A 141 -1.31 17.01 -4.75
CA ILE A 141 -2.16 17.31 -5.90
C ILE A 141 -1.99 18.78 -6.28
N THR A 142 -1.34 19.04 -7.41
CA THR A 142 -1.05 20.39 -7.90
C THR A 142 -1.91 20.80 -9.10
N ARG A 143 -2.73 19.91 -9.64
CA ARG A 143 -3.55 20.18 -10.84
C ARG A 143 -4.96 19.62 -10.67
N LEU A 144 -5.95 20.40 -11.11
CA LEU A 144 -7.35 19.98 -11.09
C LEU A 144 -7.56 18.63 -11.80
N ARG A 145 -6.98 18.46 -12.98
CA ARG A 145 -7.07 17.18 -13.73
C ARG A 145 -6.56 15.98 -12.93
N THR A 146 -5.49 16.17 -12.15
CA THR A 146 -4.96 15.10 -11.28
C THR A 146 -5.93 14.78 -10.14
N ALA A 147 -6.53 15.80 -9.51
CA ALA A 147 -7.54 15.59 -8.47
C ALA A 147 -8.75 14.81 -9.00
N GLN A 148 -9.27 15.23 -10.16
CA GLN A 148 -10.39 14.57 -10.82
C GLN A 148 -10.08 13.12 -11.21
N PHE A 149 -8.88 12.87 -11.75
CA PHE A 149 -8.44 11.52 -12.10
C PHE A 149 -8.34 10.61 -10.87
N LEU A 150 -7.71 11.08 -9.79
CA LEU A 150 -7.56 10.30 -8.56
C LEU A 150 -8.91 9.98 -7.92
N SER A 151 -9.83 10.94 -7.91
CA SER A 151 -11.16 10.75 -7.29
C SER A 151 -12.07 9.81 -8.07
N SER A 152 -11.91 9.73 -9.40
CA SER A 152 -12.86 9.02 -10.27
C SER A 152 -12.31 7.71 -10.87
N HIS A 153 -10.98 7.59 -11.03
CA HIS A 153 -10.37 6.47 -11.75
C HIS A 153 -9.45 5.59 -10.88
N VAL A 154 -9.06 6.05 -9.68
CA VAL A 154 -8.16 5.28 -8.83
C VAL A 154 -8.92 4.70 -7.64
N PRO A 155 -9.22 3.40 -7.63
CA PRO A 155 -9.95 2.76 -6.54
C PRO A 155 -9.20 2.87 -5.20
N GLY A 156 -9.95 3.18 -4.13
CA GLY A 156 -9.40 3.18 -2.78
C GLY A 156 -8.66 4.45 -2.38
N ILE A 157 -8.68 5.48 -3.21
CA ILE A 157 -8.28 6.85 -2.87
C ILE A 157 -9.54 7.70 -2.70
N TYR A 158 -9.56 8.51 -1.67
CA TYR A 158 -10.57 9.53 -1.44
C TYR A 158 -9.92 10.90 -1.53
N VAL A 159 -10.38 11.72 -2.47
CA VAL A 159 -10.02 13.13 -2.58
C VAL A 159 -11.24 13.95 -2.16
N PRO A 160 -11.18 14.72 -1.06
CA PRO A 160 -12.30 15.54 -0.62
C PRO A 160 -12.77 16.53 -1.69
N GLU A 161 -14.08 16.76 -1.79
CA GLU A 161 -14.68 17.63 -2.82
C GLU A 161 -14.19 19.07 -2.70
N ASP A 162 -13.96 19.56 -1.49
CA ASP A 162 -13.44 20.90 -1.24
C ASP A 162 -12.03 21.11 -1.86
N TRP A 163 -11.19 20.06 -1.91
CA TRP A 163 -9.92 20.11 -2.62
C TRP A 163 -10.10 20.28 -4.12
N VAL A 164 -11.06 19.54 -4.70
CA VAL A 164 -11.36 19.64 -6.14
C VAL A 164 -11.89 21.04 -6.47
N GLU A 165 -12.78 21.59 -5.62
CA GLU A 165 -13.32 22.95 -5.77
C GLU A 165 -12.24 24.03 -5.64
N LYS A 166 -11.35 23.93 -4.65
CA LYS A 166 -10.22 24.87 -4.47
C LYS A 166 -9.32 24.88 -5.70
N LEU A 167 -8.97 23.71 -6.21
CA LEU A 167 -8.16 23.59 -7.43
C LEU A 167 -8.90 24.12 -8.67
N ALA A 168 -10.21 23.93 -8.76
CA ALA A 168 -11.01 24.47 -9.86
C ALA A 168 -11.07 26.01 -9.82
N LYS A 169 -11.23 26.60 -8.64
CA LYS A 169 -11.16 28.05 -8.44
C LYS A 169 -9.80 28.61 -8.80
N ALA A 170 -8.71 27.98 -8.30
CA ALA A 170 -7.34 28.39 -8.61
C ALA A 170 -7.03 28.34 -10.13
N ALA A 171 -7.50 27.29 -10.81
CA ALA A 171 -7.31 27.15 -12.25
C ALA A 171 -8.03 28.25 -13.05
N LYS A 172 -9.24 28.68 -12.62
CA LYS A 172 -10.01 29.76 -13.28
C LYS A 172 -9.35 31.14 -13.19
N ILE A 173 -8.63 31.41 -12.10
CA ILE A 173 -7.94 32.70 -11.88
C ILE A 173 -6.47 32.69 -12.27
N GLY A 174 -6.00 31.60 -12.92
CA GLY A 174 -4.61 31.47 -13.40
C GLY A 174 -3.55 31.37 -12.29
N ILE A 175 -3.96 31.12 -11.04
CA ILE A 175 -3.04 30.92 -9.92
C ILE A 175 -2.48 29.50 -9.98
N THR A 176 -1.16 29.37 -9.94
CA THR A 176 -0.54 28.05 -9.80
C THR A 176 -0.83 27.47 -8.42
N PRO A 177 -1.05 26.16 -8.28
CA PRO A 177 -1.42 25.53 -7.01
C PRO A 177 -0.44 25.75 -5.85
N GLN A 178 0.80 26.09 -6.13
CA GLN A 178 1.80 26.46 -5.11
C GLN A 178 1.41 27.69 -4.29
N LEU A 179 0.66 28.61 -4.88
CA LEU A 179 0.16 29.83 -4.21
C LEU A 179 -1.19 29.62 -3.52
N ALA A 180 -1.98 28.64 -3.98
CA ALA A 180 -3.30 28.36 -3.41
C ALA A 180 -3.25 27.80 -1.97
N GLY A 181 -2.16 27.13 -1.59
CA GLY A 181 -1.95 26.66 -0.21
C GLY A 181 -1.62 27.79 0.78
N TRP A 182 -1.01 28.87 0.32
CA TRP A 182 -0.58 29.99 1.16
C TRP A 182 -1.69 31.05 1.40
N VAL A 183 -2.71 31.06 0.57
CA VAL A 183 -3.83 32.04 0.69
C VAL A 183 -4.84 31.68 1.79
N ASN A 184 -4.77 30.49 2.37
CA ASN A 184 -5.72 30.02 3.38
C ASN A 184 -5.18 30.06 4.83
N GLU A 185 -3.97 30.55 5.08
CA GLU A 185 -3.39 30.64 6.44
C GLU A 185 -3.22 32.08 6.95
N ASN A 186 -3.75 33.11 6.25
CA ASN A 186 -3.74 34.50 6.71
C ASN A 186 -5.13 35.14 6.65
#